data_e2be40236f4209498c46ea95df014c6d
#
_entry.id   e2be40236f4209498c46ea95df014c6d
#
_cell.length_a   1.000
_cell.length_b   1.000
_cell.length_c   1.000
_cell.angle_alpha   90.00
_cell.angle_beta   90.00
_cell.angle_gamma   90.00
#
_symmetry.space_group_name_H-M   'P 1'
#
loop_
_entity.id
_entity.type
_entity.pdbx_description
1 polymer ?
#
loop_
_entity_poly.entity_id
_entity_poly.type
_entity_poly.pdbx_seq_one_letter_code
_entity_poly.pdbx_strand_id
1 'polypeptide(L)'
;MYDYGLSVLEQYGLTASFSGRVRGALLCRTEKGPVILREFHGSEKKLSMQQQLLEKMKEQNCLVDAYLRNREGVLVSRDKDSVPYTAQFWFEGRECDTRSENDILKSIRTLAQIHKIMQLPVEMDYAGRNLQEEYIRHNQEMKKIRRFIRKKGAVNSFEKDYLKSVEWFLQKGEEAAAMLETTDYKNLRQQSLQSGSICHGEYNQHNVLMLGKNTAVTNFSHWSFDVQMADLYRFMRKILEKYSWDLHLAQKMLSEYDSVRPLSESEWQNLRVRFCYPEKYWKLANHYYTHNKAVISGKNVEKLRTLIYQKKQWEEFSKQCFRQ
;
A
#
# COMPACT_ATOMS: atom_id res chain seq x y z
N MET A 1 -17.58 -27.23 15.23
CA MET A 1 -17.68 -25.80 14.89
C MET A 1 -16.28 -25.23 15.06
N TYR A 2 -15.66 -24.75 13.98
CA TYR A 2 -14.33 -24.13 14.09
C TYR A 2 -14.50 -22.79 14.81
N ASP A 3 -13.92 -22.67 15.99
CA ASP A 3 -14.06 -21.53 16.92
C ASP A 3 -13.36 -20.24 16.39
N TYR A 4 -12.57 -20.35 15.31
CA TYR A 4 -11.86 -19.23 14.67
C TYR A 4 -11.29 -18.17 15.60
N GLY A 5 -10.88 -18.58 16.80
CA GLY A 5 -10.29 -17.69 17.80
C GLY A 5 -11.31 -16.93 18.68
N LEU A 6 -12.60 -17.23 18.64
CA LEU A 6 -13.58 -16.60 19.56
C LEU A 6 -13.23 -16.82 21.03
N SER A 7 -12.71 -18.01 21.39
CA SER A 7 -12.23 -18.33 22.73
C SER A 7 -11.09 -17.42 23.18
N VAL A 8 -10.37 -16.81 22.24
CA VAL A 8 -9.28 -15.87 22.55
C VAL A 8 -9.82 -14.54 23.12
N LEU A 9 -11.06 -14.12 22.78
CA LEU A 9 -11.66 -12.88 23.30
C LEU A 9 -11.73 -12.85 24.83
N GLU A 10 -11.96 -14.00 25.48
CA GLU A 10 -12.02 -14.08 26.93
C GLU A 10 -10.71 -13.65 27.59
N GLN A 11 -9.57 -13.89 26.93
CA GLN A 11 -8.24 -13.46 27.41
C GLN A 11 -8.10 -11.93 27.38
N TYR A 12 -8.86 -11.25 26.50
CA TYR A 12 -8.95 -9.78 26.47
C TYR A 12 -10.03 -9.22 27.40
N GLY A 13 -10.74 -10.10 28.15
CA GLY A 13 -11.87 -9.69 28.98
C GLY A 13 -13.06 -9.17 28.18
N LEU A 14 -13.27 -9.73 27.01
CA LEU A 14 -14.34 -9.34 26.09
C LEU A 14 -15.27 -10.50 25.79
N THR A 15 -16.55 -10.18 25.59
CA THR A 15 -17.58 -11.11 25.13
C THR A 15 -18.18 -10.62 23.83
N ALA A 16 -18.32 -11.50 22.86
CA ALA A 16 -18.92 -11.16 21.57
C ALA A 16 -20.43 -11.42 21.57
N SER A 17 -21.24 -10.41 21.28
CA SER A 17 -22.66 -10.55 20.99
C SER A 17 -22.94 -11.00 19.55
N PHE A 18 -22.00 -10.74 18.65
CA PHE A 18 -22.05 -11.14 17.23
C PHE A 18 -20.63 -11.31 16.71
N SER A 19 -20.44 -12.28 15.81
CA SER A 19 -19.19 -12.43 15.08
C SER A 19 -19.42 -12.73 13.60
N GLY A 20 -18.56 -12.19 12.73
CA GLY A 20 -18.62 -12.42 11.29
C GLY A 20 -17.25 -12.29 10.63
N ARG A 21 -17.03 -12.98 9.51
CA ARG A 21 -15.78 -12.92 8.77
C ARG A 21 -15.69 -11.66 7.93
N VAL A 22 -14.58 -10.94 8.04
CA VAL A 22 -14.24 -9.77 7.24
C VAL A 22 -12.78 -9.89 6.79
N ARG A 23 -12.55 -10.12 5.50
CA ARG A 23 -11.21 -10.09 4.88
C ARG A 23 -10.14 -10.95 5.60
N GLY A 24 -10.48 -12.19 5.87
CA GLY A 24 -9.55 -13.13 6.51
C GLY A 24 -9.35 -12.91 8.01
N ALA A 25 -10.19 -12.07 8.62
CA ALA A 25 -10.23 -11.83 10.06
C ALA A 25 -11.65 -12.08 10.60
N LEU A 26 -11.79 -12.14 11.91
CA LEU A 26 -13.07 -12.24 12.59
C LEU A 26 -13.43 -10.88 13.20
N LEU A 27 -14.49 -10.25 12.72
CA LEU A 27 -15.08 -9.05 13.31
C LEU A 27 -16.05 -9.48 14.41
N CYS A 28 -15.84 -8.96 15.62
CA CYS A 28 -16.66 -9.23 16.80
C CYS A 28 -17.28 -7.92 17.29
N ARG A 29 -18.58 -7.93 17.58
CA ARG A 29 -19.24 -6.86 18.33
C ARG A 29 -19.17 -7.20 19.81
N THR A 30 -18.46 -6.38 20.56
CA THR A 30 -18.28 -6.54 22.01
C THR A 30 -18.92 -5.39 22.77
N GLU A 31 -19.00 -5.54 24.10
CA GLU A 31 -19.48 -4.49 25.01
C GLU A 31 -18.62 -3.20 24.97
N LYS A 32 -17.35 -3.31 24.50
CA LYS A 32 -16.42 -2.17 24.33
C LYS A 32 -16.38 -1.63 22.90
N GLY A 33 -17.32 -2.10 22.04
CA GLY A 33 -17.36 -1.76 20.63
C GLY A 33 -16.83 -2.85 19.71
N PRO A 34 -16.73 -2.57 18.40
CA PRO A 34 -16.26 -3.55 17.43
C PRO A 34 -14.75 -3.83 17.59
N VAL A 35 -14.41 -5.10 17.56
CA VAL A 35 -13.05 -5.63 17.66
C VAL A 35 -12.80 -6.59 16.51
N ILE A 36 -11.63 -6.56 15.92
CA ILE A 36 -11.20 -7.51 14.91
C ILE A 36 -10.11 -8.44 15.47
N LEU A 37 -10.33 -9.75 15.32
CA LEU A 37 -9.36 -10.79 15.64
C LEU A 37 -8.67 -11.26 14.36
N ARG A 38 -7.35 -11.40 14.42
CA ARG A 38 -6.54 -11.93 13.32
C ARG A 38 -5.55 -12.95 13.83
N GLU A 39 -5.37 -14.04 13.08
CA GLU A 39 -4.19 -14.88 13.29
C GLU A 39 -2.93 -14.05 13.10
N PHE A 40 -1.96 -14.25 13.97
CA PHE A 40 -0.71 -13.51 13.96
C PHE A 40 0.42 -14.37 13.38
N HIS A 41 1.02 -13.90 12.28
CA HIS A 41 2.12 -14.57 11.59
C HIS A 41 3.30 -13.61 11.41
N GLY A 42 3.79 -13.04 12.48
CA GLY A 42 4.82 -12.01 12.38
C GLY A 42 5.84 -12.01 13.51
N SER A 43 6.70 -11.01 13.49
CA SER A 43 7.64 -10.75 14.59
C SER A 43 6.93 -9.96 15.69
N GLU A 44 6.97 -10.44 16.93
CA GLU A 44 6.43 -9.73 18.09
C GLU A 44 7.17 -8.38 18.32
N LYS A 45 8.47 -8.30 17.99
CA LYS A 45 9.22 -7.03 17.98
C LYS A 45 8.59 -6.03 17.02
N LYS A 46 8.31 -6.44 15.78
CA LYS A 46 7.65 -5.57 14.80
C LYS A 46 6.25 -5.17 15.22
N LEU A 47 5.50 -6.10 15.83
CA LEU A 47 4.16 -5.85 16.38
C LEU A 47 4.21 -4.81 17.51
N SER A 48 5.17 -4.93 18.43
CA SER A 48 5.36 -3.98 19.54
C SER A 48 5.67 -2.57 19.02
N MET A 49 6.53 -2.44 18.01
CA MET A 49 6.82 -1.16 17.36
C MET A 49 5.59 -0.60 16.64
N GLN A 50 4.82 -1.45 15.97
CA GLN A 50 3.55 -1.05 15.35
C GLN A 50 2.57 -0.51 16.40
N GLN A 51 2.45 -1.16 17.54
CA GLN A 51 1.60 -0.69 18.64
C GLN A 51 2.07 0.68 19.17
N GLN A 52 3.37 0.88 19.36
CA GLN A 52 3.92 2.19 19.77
C GLN A 52 3.54 3.29 18.76
N LEU A 53 3.65 3.00 17.45
CA LEU A 53 3.23 3.92 16.41
C LEU A 53 1.74 4.25 16.50
N LEU A 54 0.88 3.24 16.63
CA LEU A 54 -0.57 3.41 16.68
C LEU A 54 -1.02 4.13 17.96
N GLU A 55 -0.39 3.88 19.10
CA GLU A 55 -0.63 4.61 20.35
C GLU A 55 -0.25 6.08 20.19
N LYS A 56 0.92 6.40 19.65
CA LYS A 56 1.34 7.78 19.34
C LYS A 56 0.35 8.49 18.41
N MET A 57 -0.17 7.78 17.39
CA MET A 57 -1.18 8.34 16.49
C MET A 57 -2.50 8.58 17.19
N LYS A 58 -2.94 7.70 18.09
CA LYS A 58 -4.15 7.90 18.91
C LYS A 58 -4.04 9.11 19.84
N GLU A 59 -2.89 9.32 20.46
CA GLU A 59 -2.61 10.51 21.30
C GLU A 59 -2.75 11.81 20.50
N GLN A 60 -2.53 11.77 19.19
CA GLN A 60 -2.74 12.88 18.27
C GLN A 60 -4.14 12.88 17.61
N ASN A 61 -5.10 12.17 18.23
CA ASN A 61 -6.49 12.06 17.79
C ASN A 61 -6.68 11.41 16.40
N CYS A 62 -5.73 10.62 15.92
CA CYS A 62 -5.93 9.81 14.73
C CYS A 62 -6.76 8.56 15.06
N LEU A 63 -7.74 8.27 14.21
CA LEU A 63 -8.53 7.03 14.33
C LEU A 63 -7.78 5.91 13.60
N VAL A 64 -7.17 5.02 14.39
CA VAL A 64 -6.39 3.89 13.88
C VAL A 64 -6.75 2.60 14.64
N ASP A 65 -6.60 1.46 13.98
CA ASP A 65 -6.90 0.13 14.50
C ASP A 65 -5.82 -0.38 15.49
N ALA A 66 -5.65 0.35 16.61
CA ALA A 66 -4.68 0.00 17.65
C ALA A 66 -5.00 -1.37 18.27
N TYR A 67 -3.94 -2.08 18.68
CA TYR A 67 -4.07 -3.38 19.31
C TYR A 67 -4.59 -3.24 20.75
N LEU A 68 -5.33 -4.27 21.15
CA LEU A 68 -5.71 -4.50 22.54
C LEU A 68 -4.64 -5.32 23.24
N ARG A 69 -4.40 -5.01 24.51
CA ARG A 69 -3.62 -5.89 25.39
C ARG A 69 -4.56 -6.84 26.11
N ASN A 70 -4.17 -8.10 26.21
CA ASN A 70 -4.92 -9.08 26.99
C ASN A 70 -4.77 -8.85 28.50
N ARG A 71 -5.38 -9.69 29.34
CA ARG A 71 -5.33 -9.57 30.82
C ARG A 71 -3.93 -9.69 31.40
N GLU A 72 -2.99 -10.29 30.67
CA GLU A 72 -1.56 -10.39 31.03
C GLU A 72 -0.74 -9.20 30.53
N GLY A 73 -1.36 -8.24 29.84
CA GLY A 73 -0.70 -7.05 29.31
C GLY A 73 0.03 -7.26 27.98
N VAL A 74 -0.07 -8.44 27.36
CA VAL A 74 0.59 -8.77 26.09
C VAL A 74 -0.35 -8.58 24.89
N LEU A 75 0.22 -8.43 23.69
CA LEU A 75 -0.53 -8.16 22.45
C LEU A 75 -1.02 -9.44 21.76
N VAL A 76 -0.31 -10.55 21.98
CA VAL A 76 -0.60 -11.84 21.32
C VAL A 76 -1.21 -12.78 22.35
N SER A 77 -2.36 -13.33 22.01
CA SER A 77 -3.02 -14.40 22.75
C SER A 77 -3.02 -15.68 21.92
N ARG A 78 -3.07 -16.84 22.58
CA ARG A 78 -3.11 -18.13 21.90
C ARG A 78 -4.43 -18.83 22.18
N ASP A 79 -4.98 -19.48 21.15
CA ASP A 79 -6.14 -20.36 21.33
C ASP A 79 -5.73 -21.72 21.95
N LYS A 80 -6.71 -22.61 22.14
CA LYS A 80 -6.50 -23.97 22.66
C LYS A 80 -5.55 -24.83 21.82
N ASP A 81 -5.41 -24.52 20.53
CA ASP A 81 -4.56 -25.20 19.58
C ASP A 81 -3.20 -24.49 19.41
N SER A 82 -2.90 -23.54 20.34
CA SER A 82 -1.68 -22.72 20.38
C SER A 82 -1.51 -21.79 19.17
N VAL A 83 -2.56 -21.55 18.39
CA VAL A 83 -2.54 -20.60 17.28
C VAL A 83 -2.52 -19.17 17.84
N PRO A 84 -1.56 -18.34 17.41
CA PRO A 84 -1.44 -16.97 17.93
C PRO A 84 -2.45 -16.03 17.23
N TYR A 85 -3.06 -15.16 18.03
CA TYR A 85 -4.02 -14.14 17.60
C TYR A 85 -3.67 -12.78 18.18
N THR A 86 -4.05 -11.73 17.44
CA THR A 86 -4.10 -10.35 17.95
C THR A 86 -5.52 -9.82 17.87
N ALA A 87 -5.87 -8.94 18.81
CA ALA A 87 -7.13 -8.20 18.81
C ALA A 87 -6.87 -6.71 18.57
N GLN A 88 -7.67 -6.08 17.73
CA GLN A 88 -7.57 -4.64 17.42
C GLN A 88 -8.93 -3.99 17.52
N PHE A 89 -8.96 -2.72 17.94
CA PHE A 89 -10.15 -1.90 17.78
C PHE A 89 -10.53 -1.80 16.30
N TRP A 90 -11.84 -1.74 16.04
CA TRP A 90 -12.35 -1.60 14.68
C TRP A 90 -13.31 -0.44 14.58
N PHE A 91 -13.67 -0.08 13.36
CA PHE A 91 -14.55 1.05 13.09
C PHE A 91 -15.72 0.62 12.21
N GLU A 92 -16.94 1.01 12.58
CA GLU A 92 -18.12 0.84 11.76
C GLU A 92 -18.23 1.99 10.75
N GLY A 93 -17.48 1.91 9.69
CA GLY A 93 -17.43 2.87 8.59
C GLY A 93 -17.46 2.19 7.23
N ARG A 94 -17.82 2.95 6.20
CA ARG A 94 -17.69 2.46 4.83
C ARG A 94 -16.27 2.74 4.30
N GLU A 95 -15.81 1.89 3.40
CA GLU A 95 -14.55 2.14 2.69
C GLU A 95 -14.61 3.41 1.85
N CYS A 96 -13.45 4.01 1.58
CA CYS A 96 -13.32 5.13 0.66
C CYS A 96 -13.89 4.75 -0.72
N ASP A 97 -14.91 5.47 -1.19
CA ASP A 97 -15.42 5.32 -2.55
C ASP A 97 -14.50 6.07 -3.53
N THR A 98 -13.79 5.32 -4.34
CA THR A 98 -12.90 5.89 -5.36
C THR A 98 -13.62 6.62 -6.49
N ARG A 99 -14.97 6.64 -6.52
CA ARG A 99 -15.77 7.44 -7.45
C ARG A 99 -16.16 8.79 -6.85
N SER A 100 -15.97 8.98 -5.54
CA SER A 100 -16.24 10.22 -4.82
C SER A 100 -14.96 11.05 -4.70
N GLU A 101 -14.88 12.17 -5.40
CA GLU A 101 -13.76 13.11 -5.27
C GLU A 101 -13.57 13.56 -3.81
N ASN A 102 -14.66 13.80 -3.09
CA ASN A 102 -14.62 14.17 -1.68
C ASN A 102 -13.96 13.10 -0.80
N ASP A 103 -14.26 11.81 -1.03
CA ASP A 103 -13.62 10.72 -0.29
C ASP A 103 -12.14 10.60 -0.64
N ILE A 104 -11.80 10.77 -1.91
CA ILE A 104 -10.42 10.77 -2.39
C ILE A 104 -9.62 11.87 -1.69
N LEU A 105 -10.11 13.11 -1.72
CA LEU A 105 -9.42 14.24 -1.11
C LEU A 105 -9.33 14.12 0.42
N LYS A 106 -10.40 13.67 1.08
CA LYS A 106 -10.34 13.34 2.52
C LYS A 106 -9.28 12.29 2.83
N SER A 107 -9.17 11.25 2.01
CA SER A 107 -8.14 10.22 2.18
C SER A 107 -6.73 10.78 2.02
N ILE A 108 -6.52 11.66 1.04
CA ILE A 108 -5.23 12.35 0.82
C ILE A 108 -4.89 13.25 2.02
N ARG A 109 -5.84 14.05 2.51
CA ARG A 109 -5.67 14.90 3.70
C ARG A 109 -5.29 14.06 4.92
N THR A 110 -6.00 12.95 5.13
CA THR A 110 -5.71 12.03 6.23
C THR A 110 -4.31 11.42 6.10
N LEU A 111 -3.89 11.03 4.88
CA LEU A 111 -2.53 10.54 4.65
C LEU A 111 -1.47 11.57 5.02
N ALA A 112 -1.66 12.83 4.60
CA ALA A 112 -0.74 13.91 4.95
C ALA A 112 -0.66 14.14 6.46
N GLN A 113 -1.82 14.10 7.16
CA GLN A 113 -1.89 14.24 8.62
C GLN A 113 -1.12 13.11 9.33
N ILE A 114 -1.38 11.85 8.97
CA ILE A 114 -0.70 10.73 9.63
C ILE A 114 0.81 10.71 9.32
N HIS A 115 1.23 11.09 8.12
CA HIS A 115 2.64 11.15 7.76
C HIS A 115 3.45 12.13 8.62
N LYS A 116 2.83 13.19 9.16
CA LYS A 116 3.48 14.11 10.12
C LYS A 116 3.80 13.43 11.46
N ILE A 117 3.08 12.36 11.80
CA ILE A 117 3.16 11.65 13.09
C ILE A 117 3.95 10.35 12.96
N MET A 118 3.91 9.70 11.78
CA MET A 118 4.45 8.37 11.53
C MET A 118 5.98 8.36 11.51
N GLN A 119 6.55 8.40 12.70
CA GLN A 119 7.99 8.33 12.94
C GLN A 119 8.26 7.55 14.22
N LEU A 120 9.25 6.65 14.18
CA LEU A 120 9.80 5.92 15.32
C LEU A 120 11.33 5.87 15.22
N PRO A 121 12.04 5.54 16.31
CA PRO A 121 13.45 5.18 16.23
C PRO A 121 13.66 4.06 15.21
N VAL A 122 14.64 4.25 14.31
CA VAL A 122 14.81 3.36 13.17
C VAL A 122 15.34 1.98 13.58
N GLU A 123 14.73 0.94 13.03
CA GLU A 123 15.21 -0.44 13.04
C GLU A 123 15.43 -0.86 11.58
N MET A 124 16.69 -1.04 11.20
CA MET A 124 17.08 -1.28 9.81
C MET A 124 16.49 -2.57 9.22
N ASP A 125 16.19 -3.57 10.05
CA ASP A 125 15.52 -4.81 9.63
C ASP A 125 14.12 -4.55 9.04
N TYR A 126 13.50 -3.41 9.36
CA TYR A 126 12.20 -3.00 8.88
C TYR A 126 12.26 -1.84 7.89
N ALA A 127 13.46 -1.52 7.37
CA ALA A 127 13.62 -0.55 6.30
C ALA A 127 13.06 -1.09 4.98
N GLY A 128 12.39 -0.21 4.25
CA GLY A 128 11.95 -0.48 2.87
C GLY A 128 13.14 -0.71 1.94
N ARG A 129 12.90 -1.40 0.85
CA ARG A 129 13.93 -1.65 -0.16
C ARG A 129 14.32 -0.36 -0.87
N ASN A 130 15.57 -0.31 -1.33
CA ASN A 130 16.04 0.81 -2.15
C ASN A 130 15.28 0.83 -3.48
N LEU A 131 14.63 1.95 -3.80
CA LEU A 131 13.79 2.09 -4.99
C LEU A 131 14.57 1.89 -6.29
N GLN A 132 15.81 2.36 -6.35
CA GLN A 132 16.67 2.20 -7.53
C GLN A 132 16.99 0.74 -7.78
N GLU A 133 17.38 0.00 -6.73
CA GLU A 133 17.63 -1.44 -6.80
C GLU A 133 16.38 -2.21 -7.20
N GLU A 134 15.21 -1.81 -6.67
CA GLU A 134 13.92 -2.40 -7.05
C GLU A 134 13.63 -2.19 -8.53
N TYR A 135 13.80 -0.98 -9.06
CA TYR A 135 13.54 -0.70 -10.48
C TYR A 135 14.48 -1.46 -11.40
N ILE A 136 15.77 -1.52 -11.07
CA ILE A 136 16.75 -2.33 -11.81
C ILE A 136 16.34 -3.80 -11.82
N ARG A 137 15.99 -4.36 -10.66
CA ARG A 137 15.55 -5.76 -10.53
C ARG A 137 14.27 -6.02 -11.33
N HIS A 138 13.26 -5.16 -11.22
CA HIS A 138 11.99 -5.30 -11.95
C HIS A 138 12.20 -5.22 -13.47
N ASN A 139 13.09 -4.34 -13.94
CA ASN A 139 13.45 -4.26 -15.36
C ASN A 139 14.12 -5.55 -15.84
N GLN A 140 15.01 -6.14 -15.02
CA GLN A 140 15.63 -7.44 -15.31
C GLN A 140 14.60 -8.58 -15.35
N GLU A 141 13.62 -8.57 -14.44
CA GLU A 141 12.51 -9.53 -14.43
C GLU A 141 11.66 -9.41 -15.70
N MET A 142 11.31 -8.20 -16.15
CA MET A 142 10.60 -8.00 -17.42
C MET A 142 11.40 -8.52 -18.63
N LYS A 143 12.73 -8.29 -18.66
CA LYS A 143 13.62 -8.86 -19.70
C LYS A 143 13.64 -10.39 -19.65
N LYS A 144 13.66 -10.98 -18.45
CA LYS A 144 13.63 -12.43 -18.25
C LYS A 144 12.32 -13.05 -18.73
N ILE A 145 11.19 -12.44 -18.40
CA ILE A 145 9.86 -12.88 -18.84
C ILE A 145 9.75 -12.79 -20.37
N ARG A 146 10.21 -11.69 -20.98
CA ARG A 146 10.27 -11.56 -22.45
C ARG A 146 11.05 -12.69 -23.12
N ARG A 147 12.27 -12.98 -22.62
CA ARG A 147 13.12 -14.07 -23.13
C ARG A 147 12.43 -15.42 -22.99
N PHE A 148 11.82 -15.70 -21.85
CA PHE A 148 11.08 -16.91 -21.59
C PHE A 148 9.92 -17.12 -22.59
N ILE A 149 9.08 -16.09 -22.80
CA ILE A 149 7.94 -16.20 -23.72
C ILE A 149 8.43 -16.34 -25.17
N ARG A 150 9.48 -15.63 -25.58
CA ARG A 150 10.07 -15.76 -26.93
C ARG A 150 10.60 -17.17 -27.19
N LYS A 151 11.31 -17.75 -26.21
CA LYS A 151 11.90 -19.10 -26.33
C LYS A 151 10.81 -20.18 -26.42
N LYS A 152 9.76 -20.05 -25.63
CA LYS A 152 8.66 -21.03 -25.58
C LYS A 152 7.69 -20.88 -26.77
N GLY A 153 7.60 -19.69 -27.37
CA GLY A 153 6.53 -19.25 -28.24
C GLY A 153 5.31 -18.73 -27.44
N ALA A 154 4.71 -17.64 -27.92
CA ALA A 154 3.52 -17.06 -27.28
C ALA A 154 2.27 -17.87 -27.63
N VAL A 155 1.69 -18.56 -26.64
CA VAL A 155 0.54 -19.46 -26.84
C VAL A 155 -0.82 -18.84 -26.48
N ASN A 156 -0.84 -17.80 -25.63
CA ASN A 156 -2.07 -17.17 -25.18
C ASN A 156 -2.10 -15.65 -25.47
N SER A 157 -3.26 -15.02 -25.28
CA SER A 157 -3.45 -13.58 -25.58
C SER A 157 -2.59 -12.68 -24.71
N PHE A 158 -2.40 -13.02 -23.42
CA PHE A 158 -1.53 -12.23 -22.54
C PHE A 158 -0.09 -12.18 -23.05
N GLU A 159 0.47 -13.33 -23.40
CA GLU A 159 1.84 -13.42 -23.90
C GLU A 159 2.03 -12.67 -25.22
N LYS A 160 1.04 -12.79 -26.13
CA LYS A 160 1.06 -12.05 -27.41
C LYS A 160 1.01 -10.53 -27.18
N ASP A 161 0.12 -10.07 -26.32
CA ASP A 161 -0.03 -8.64 -25.99
C ASP A 161 1.20 -8.13 -25.21
N TYR A 162 1.76 -8.96 -24.32
CA TYR A 162 3.01 -8.65 -23.61
C TYR A 162 4.18 -8.46 -24.57
N LEU A 163 4.44 -9.41 -25.47
CA LEU A 163 5.54 -9.31 -26.44
C LEU A 163 5.44 -8.09 -27.36
N LYS A 164 4.22 -7.67 -27.72
CA LYS A 164 3.99 -6.48 -28.55
C LYS A 164 4.24 -5.16 -27.81
N SER A 165 4.19 -5.16 -26.49
CA SER A 165 4.22 -3.94 -25.67
C SER A 165 5.45 -3.80 -24.78
N VAL A 166 6.12 -4.90 -24.44
CA VAL A 166 7.18 -4.93 -23.41
C VAL A 166 8.35 -4.00 -23.71
N GLU A 167 8.73 -3.81 -24.96
CA GLU A 167 9.88 -2.95 -25.30
C GLU A 167 9.63 -1.51 -24.86
N TRP A 168 8.43 -0.99 -25.15
CA TRP A 168 8.07 0.37 -24.76
C TRP A 168 8.01 0.55 -23.24
N PHE A 169 7.37 -0.38 -22.52
CA PHE A 169 7.29 -0.32 -21.05
C PHE A 169 8.66 -0.53 -20.38
N LEU A 170 9.50 -1.39 -20.94
CA LEU A 170 10.86 -1.61 -20.46
C LEU A 170 11.71 -0.35 -20.63
N GLN A 171 11.63 0.32 -21.78
CA GLN A 171 12.31 1.59 -22.01
C GLN A 171 11.88 2.62 -20.95
N LYS A 172 10.57 2.77 -20.66
CA LYS A 172 10.09 3.66 -19.59
C LYS A 172 10.61 3.26 -18.20
N GLY A 173 10.70 1.97 -17.93
CA GLY A 173 11.29 1.48 -16.67
C GLY A 173 12.80 1.79 -16.56
N GLU A 174 13.54 1.72 -17.66
CA GLU A 174 14.96 2.08 -17.71
C GLU A 174 15.18 3.59 -17.59
N GLU A 175 14.36 4.40 -18.27
CA GLU A 175 14.34 5.86 -18.14
C GLU A 175 14.10 6.28 -16.69
N ALA A 176 13.09 5.70 -16.02
CA ALA A 176 12.77 6.01 -14.62
C ALA A 176 13.89 5.57 -13.65
N ALA A 177 14.53 4.43 -13.90
CA ALA A 177 15.68 4.00 -13.09
C ALA A 177 16.88 4.96 -13.25
N ALA A 178 17.16 5.42 -14.47
CA ALA A 178 18.22 6.40 -14.74
C ALA A 178 17.88 7.78 -14.13
N MET A 179 16.61 8.20 -14.11
CA MET A 179 16.19 9.44 -13.44
C MET A 179 16.54 9.42 -11.94
N LEU A 180 16.45 8.30 -11.24
CA LEU A 180 16.83 8.22 -9.83
C LEU A 180 18.31 8.55 -9.58
N GLU A 181 19.19 8.30 -10.53
CA GLU A 181 20.62 8.61 -10.42
C GLU A 181 20.90 10.12 -10.50
N THR A 182 20.00 10.86 -11.17
CA THR A 182 20.14 12.32 -11.37
C THR A 182 19.31 13.14 -10.38
N THR A 183 18.50 12.48 -9.55
CA THR A 183 17.68 13.12 -8.50
C THR A 183 18.35 13.00 -7.14
N ASP A 184 17.86 13.79 -6.18
CA ASP A 184 18.33 13.74 -4.78
C ASP A 184 17.77 12.56 -3.97
N TYR A 185 17.33 11.48 -4.65
CA TYR A 185 16.69 10.32 -3.98
C TYR A 185 17.58 9.68 -2.90
N LYS A 186 18.89 9.59 -3.13
CA LYS A 186 19.82 8.97 -2.17
C LYS A 186 19.81 9.73 -0.84
N ASN A 187 19.89 11.06 -0.88
CA ASN A 187 19.85 11.89 0.31
C ASN A 187 18.45 11.90 0.94
N LEU A 188 17.39 12.00 0.13
CA LEU A 188 16.00 11.90 0.60
C LEU A 188 15.77 10.60 1.37
N ARG A 189 16.21 9.46 0.85
CA ARG A 189 16.08 8.16 1.53
C ARG A 189 16.89 8.12 2.83
N GLN A 190 18.11 8.62 2.80
CA GLN A 190 18.97 8.68 3.98
C GLN A 190 18.33 9.54 5.10
N GLN A 191 17.82 10.72 4.76
CA GLN A 191 17.12 11.61 5.70
C GLN A 191 15.85 10.96 6.24
N SER A 192 15.06 10.30 5.38
CA SER A 192 13.85 9.58 5.79
C SER A 192 14.17 8.46 6.80
N LEU A 193 15.25 7.71 6.59
CA LEU A 193 15.70 6.69 7.54
C LEU A 193 16.23 7.32 8.84
N GLN A 194 17.04 8.37 8.75
CA GLN A 194 17.58 9.05 9.94
C GLN A 194 16.46 9.67 10.81
N SER A 195 15.44 10.22 10.19
CA SER A 195 14.28 10.76 10.91
C SER A 195 13.31 9.67 11.41
N GLY A 196 13.54 8.41 11.04
CA GLY A 196 12.63 7.31 11.38
C GLY A 196 11.26 7.42 10.71
N SER A 197 11.20 8.02 9.51
CA SER A 197 9.96 8.18 8.74
C SER A 197 9.39 6.83 8.34
N ILE A 198 8.09 6.65 8.56
CA ILE A 198 7.37 5.39 8.34
C ILE A 198 6.35 5.57 7.21
N CYS A 199 6.31 4.57 6.32
CA CYS A 199 5.23 4.34 5.38
C CYS A 199 4.22 3.35 5.96
N HIS A 200 2.94 3.54 5.66
CA HIS A 200 1.88 2.57 5.95
C HIS A 200 2.09 1.26 5.16
N GLY A 201 2.66 1.36 3.96
CA GLY A 201 2.98 0.22 3.10
C GLY A 201 1.79 -0.30 2.28
N GLU A 202 0.55 -0.16 2.75
CA GLU A 202 -0.68 -0.53 2.05
C GLU A 202 -1.77 0.53 2.10
N TYR A 203 -1.43 1.81 2.10
CA TYR A 203 -2.44 2.87 2.06
C TYR A 203 -3.25 2.76 0.75
N ASN A 204 -4.52 2.43 0.88
CA ASN A 204 -5.45 2.25 -0.25
C ASN A 204 -6.91 2.42 0.22
N GLN A 205 -7.86 2.51 -0.73
CA GLN A 205 -9.27 2.76 -0.46
C GLN A 205 -9.92 1.78 0.54
N HIS A 206 -9.36 0.59 0.67
CA HIS A 206 -9.91 -0.44 1.54
C HIS A 206 -9.45 -0.29 3.00
N ASN A 207 -8.34 0.39 3.21
CA ASN A 207 -7.75 0.62 4.52
C ASN A 207 -8.05 2.04 5.04
N VAL A 208 -8.90 2.78 4.33
CA VAL A 208 -9.39 4.11 4.71
C VAL A 208 -10.91 4.05 4.87
N LEU A 209 -11.38 4.22 6.10
CA LEU A 209 -12.80 4.12 6.44
C LEU A 209 -13.40 5.50 6.68
N MET A 210 -14.50 5.79 6.01
CA MET A 210 -15.26 7.04 6.16
C MET A 210 -16.25 6.91 7.32
N LEU A 211 -16.12 7.77 8.32
CA LEU A 211 -16.91 7.82 9.56
C LEU A 211 -17.60 9.18 9.69
N GLY A 212 -18.48 9.50 8.75
CA GLY A 212 -19.12 10.82 8.66
C GLY A 212 -18.11 11.92 8.36
N LYS A 213 -17.81 12.79 9.33
CA LYS A 213 -16.81 13.85 9.20
C LYS A 213 -15.37 13.34 9.35
N ASN A 214 -15.17 12.24 10.05
CA ASN A 214 -13.87 11.68 10.38
C ASN A 214 -13.47 10.56 9.38
N THR A 215 -12.19 10.22 9.43
CA THR A 215 -11.60 9.13 8.63
C THR A 215 -10.74 8.28 9.53
N ALA A 216 -10.92 6.95 9.48
CA ALA A 216 -10.03 6.01 10.15
C ALA A 216 -9.10 5.33 9.16
N VAL A 217 -7.89 5.02 9.59
CA VAL A 217 -6.90 4.28 8.82
C VAL A 217 -6.59 2.97 9.53
N THR A 218 -6.62 1.87 8.78
CA THR A 218 -6.51 0.51 9.32
C THR A 218 -5.47 -0.31 8.57
N ASN A 219 -5.06 -1.44 9.15
CA ASN A 219 -4.20 -2.44 8.51
C ASN A 219 -2.75 -1.97 8.27
N PHE A 220 -2.07 -1.58 9.33
CA PHE A 220 -0.65 -1.17 9.30
C PHE A 220 0.35 -2.35 9.22
N SER A 221 -0.06 -3.57 8.93
CA SER A 221 0.80 -4.76 8.94
C SER A 221 2.01 -4.68 7.98
N HIS A 222 1.92 -3.86 6.94
CA HIS A 222 2.97 -3.67 5.92
C HIS A 222 3.82 -2.41 6.13
N TRP A 223 3.74 -1.81 7.33
CA TRP A 223 4.55 -0.64 7.63
C TRP A 223 6.06 -0.90 7.49
N SER A 224 6.80 0.11 7.07
CA SER A 224 8.26 0.07 6.95
C SER A 224 8.85 1.47 7.07
N PHE A 225 10.11 1.57 7.47
CA PHE A 225 10.87 2.81 7.37
C PHE A 225 11.22 3.08 5.91
N ASP A 226 10.69 4.15 5.33
CA ASP A 226 10.95 4.52 3.94
C ASP A 226 10.53 5.97 3.65
N VAL A 227 10.78 6.41 2.42
CA VAL A 227 10.30 7.68 1.88
C VAL A 227 8.77 7.65 1.75
N GLN A 228 8.07 8.48 2.53
CA GLN A 228 6.60 8.50 2.64
C GLN A 228 5.87 8.73 1.30
N MET A 229 6.57 9.25 0.31
CA MET A 229 6.04 9.39 -1.06
C MET A 229 5.64 8.05 -1.70
N ALA A 230 6.10 6.93 -1.15
CA ALA A 230 5.66 5.59 -1.58
C ALA A 230 4.16 5.36 -1.35
N ASP A 231 3.62 5.81 -0.22
CA ASP A 231 2.20 5.68 0.08
C ASP A 231 1.35 6.65 -0.74
N LEU A 232 1.77 7.91 -0.85
CA LEU A 232 1.07 8.91 -1.67
C LEU A 232 0.98 8.46 -3.12
N TYR A 233 2.11 8.06 -3.71
CA TYR A 233 2.15 7.49 -5.06
C TYR A 233 1.22 6.29 -5.21
N ARG A 234 1.26 5.33 -4.28
CA ARG A 234 0.46 4.11 -4.34
C ARG A 234 -1.03 4.40 -4.35
N PHE A 235 -1.49 5.31 -3.48
CA PHE A 235 -2.88 5.70 -3.42
C PHE A 235 -3.32 6.44 -4.68
N MET A 236 -2.59 7.48 -5.07
CA MET A 236 -2.88 8.28 -6.26
C MET A 236 -2.91 7.41 -7.52
N ARG A 237 -1.89 6.59 -7.75
CA ARG A 237 -1.80 5.74 -8.93
C ARG A 237 -3.02 4.83 -9.08
N LYS A 238 -3.47 4.18 -8.01
CA LYS A 238 -4.64 3.28 -8.05
C LYS A 238 -5.93 4.01 -8.46
N ILE A 239 -6.05 5.28 -8.12
CA ILE A 239 -7.18 6.13 -8.50
C ILE A 239 -7.01 6.59 -9.95
N LEU A 240 -5.87 7.18 -10.29
CA LEU A 240 -5.59 7.74 -11.61
C LEU A 240 -5.66 6.69 -12.74
N GLU A 241 -5.27 5.43 -12.47
CA GLU A 241 -5.50 4.31 -13.38
C GLU A 241 -6.98 4.12 -13.76
N LYS A 242 -7.91 4.42 -12.83
CA LYS A 242 -9.36 4.32 -13.07
C LYS A 242 -9.93 5.56 -13.77
N TYR A 243 -9.26 6.69 -13.62
CA TYR A 243 -9.64 7.98 -14.21
C TYR A 243 -8.81 8.36 -15.45
N SER A 244 -8.28 7.34 -16.14
CA SER A 244 -7.51 7.53 -17.38
C SER A 244 -6.41 8.60 -17.26
N TRP A 245 -5.78 8.69 -16.08
CA TRP A 245 -4.69 9.61 -15.77
C TRP A 245 -5.11 11.09 -15.81
N ASP A 246 -6.28 11.39 -15.26
CA ASP A 246 -6.82 12.75 -15.17
C ASP A 246 -5.85 13.69 -14.42
N LEU A 247 -5.35 14.70 -15.14
CA LEU A 247 -4.37 15.64 -14.63
C LEU A 247 -4.97 16.58 -13.58
N HIS A 248 -6.22 17.01 -13.76
CA HIS A 248 -6.87 17.92 -12.83
C HIS A 248 -7.13 17.25 -11.47
N LEU A 249 -7.61 16.02 -11.50
CA LEU A 249 -7.76 15.22 -10.27
C LEU A 249 -6.42 15.02 -9.57
N ALA A 250 -5.35 14.72 -10.33
CA ALA A 250 -4.02 14.57 -9.75
C ALA A 250 -3.51 15.85 -9.09
N GLN A 251 -3.69 17.00 -9.72
CA GLN A 251 -3.31 18.30 -9.18
C GLN A 251 -4.09 18.60 -7.89
N LYS A 252 -5.39 18.32 -7.83
CA LYS A 252 -6.18 18.45 -6.59
C LYS A 252 -5.64 17.56 -5.49
N MET A 253 -5.33 16.29 -5.79
CA MET A 253 -4.78 15.36 -4.79
C MET A 253 -3.41 15.83 -4.26
N LEU A 254 -2.52 16.30 -5.14
CA LEU A 254 -1.20 16.82 -4.76
C LEU A 254 -1.34 18.10 -3.92
N SER A 255 -2.16 19.05 -4.36
CA SER A 255 -2.42 20.29 -3.62
C SER A 255 -3.04 20.01 -2.24
N GLU A 256 -3.96 19.05 -2.14
CA GLU A 256 -4.57 18.66 -0.87
C GLU A 256 -3.55 18.08 0.11
N TYR A 257 -2.63 17.24 -0.38
CA TYR A 257 -1.54 16.71 0.44
C TYR A 257 -0.58 17.81 0.89
N ASP A 258 -0.11 18.62 -0.07
CA ASP A 258 0.88 19.69 0.12
C ASP A 258 0.37 20.77 1.09
N SER A 259 -0.92 21.09 1.05
CA SER A 259 -1.56 22.06 1.97
C SER A 259 -1.48 21.64 3.44
N VAL A 260 -1.39 20.34 3.73
CA VAL A 260 -1.35 19.80 5.10
C VAL A 260 0.09 19.47 5.50
N ARG A 261 0.85 18.87 4.59
CA ARG A 261 2.26 18.51 4.75
C ARG A 261 3.02 18.96 3.49
N PRO A 262 3.64 20.14 3.54
CA PRO A 262 4.41 20.65 2.41
C PRO A 262 5.47 19.68 1.94
N LEU A 263 5.54 19.48 0.63
CA LEU A 263 6.49 18.60 -0.02
C LEU A 263 7.80 19.33 -0.30
N SER A 264 8.92 18.70 0.03
CA SER A 264 10.24 19.19 -0.38
C SER A 264 10.47 18.96 -1.88
N GLU A 265 11.42 19.67 -2.47
CA GLU A 265 11.83 19.49 -3.85
C GLU A 265 12.23 18.03 -4.14
N SER A 266 12.99 17.41 -3.24
CA SER A 266 13.41 16.01 -3.36
C SER A 266 12.20 15.04 -3.33
N GLU A 267 11.14 15.36 -2.58
CA GLU A 267 9.91 14.58 -2.55
C GLU A 267 9.11 14.74 -3.84
N TRP A 268 9.03 15.95 -4.40
CA TRP A 268 8.44 16.20 -5.73
C TRP A 268 9.16 15.41 -6.82
N GLN A 269 10.49 15.45 -6.84
CA GLN A 269 11.31 14.68 -7.77
C GLN A 269 11.07 13.17 -7.60
N ASN A 270 10.98 12.69 -6.37
CA ASN A 270 10.71 11.26 -6.09
C ASN A 270 9.32 10.83 -6.60
N LEU A 271 8.29 11.64 -6.38
CA LEU A 271 6.95 11.38 -6.92
C LEU A 271 6.98 11.34 -8.46
N ARG A 272 7.62 12.31 -9.11
CA ARG A 272 7.78 12.33 -10.57
C ARG A 272 8.38 11.02 -11.08
N VAL A 273 9.48 10.57 -10.50
CA VAL A 273 10.12 9.31 -10.91
C VAL A 273 9.20 8.12 -10.72
N ARG A 274 8.49 8.04 -9.58
CA ARG A 274 7.55 6.96 -9.31
C ARG A 274 6.42 6.91 -10.34
N PHE A 275 5.90 8.07 -10.78
CA PHE A 275 4.87 8.12 -11.81
C PHE A 275 5.39 7.85 -13.23
N CYS A 276 6.68 8.00 -13.48
CA CYS A 276 7.33 7.59 -14.74
C CYS A 276 7.62 6.09 -14.81
N TYR A 277 7.58 5.35 -13.68
CA TYR A 277 7.88 3.93 -13.66
C TYR A 277 6.63 3.07 -13.92
N PRO A 278 6.67 2.08 -14.84
CA PRO A 278 5.51 1.27 -15.21
C PRO A 278 5.24 0.12 -14.21
N GLU A 279 5.07 0.43 -12.93
CA GLU A 279 4.95 -0.54 -11.84
C GLU A 279 3.83 -1.56 -12.07
N LYS A 280 2.67 -1.11 -12.57
CA LYS A 280 1.54 -1.99 -12.80
C LYS A 280 1.81 -3.00 -13.91
N TYR A 281 2.51 -2.58 -14.95
CA TYR A 281 2.90 -3.47 -16.04
C TYR A 281 3.83 -4.57 -15.55
N TRP A 282 4.89 -4.19 -14.81
CA TRP A 282 5.78 -5.14 -14.18
C TRP A 282 5.01 -6.10 -13.25
N LYS A 283 4.13 -5.59 -12.36
CA LYS A 283 3.34 -6.44 -11.44
C LYS A 283 2.52 -7.49 -12.17
N LEU A 284 1.88 -7.13 -13.28
CA LEU A 284 1.11 -8.09 -14.08
C LEU A 284 2.00 -9.15 -14.73
N ALA A 285 3.14 -8.72 -15.28
CA ALA A 285 4.10 -9.63 -15.91
C ALA A 285 4.70 -10.60 -14.88
N ASN A 286 5.13 -10.08 -13.73
CA ASN A 286 5.71 -10.89 -12.67
C ASN A 286 4.68 -11.87 -12.07
N HIS A 287 3.46 -11.42 -11.83
CA HIS A 287 2.38 -12.30 -11.36
C HIS A 287 2.12 -13.45 -12.35
N TYR A 288 2.06 -13.14 -13.65
CA TYR A 288 1.95 -14.17 -14.68
C TYR A 288 3.10 -15.19 -14.59
N TYR A 289 4.33 -14.72 -14.50
CA TYR A 289 5.51 -15.58 -14.52
C TYR A 289 5.64 -16.45 -13.27
N THR A 290 5.26 -15.93 -12.10
CA THR A 290 5.46 -16.61 -10.81
C THR A 290 4.32 -17.54 -10.41
N HIS A 291 3.07 -17.23 -10.80
CA HIS A 291 1.90 -17.93 -10.25
C HIS A 291 1.14 -18.80 -11.26
N ASN A 292 1.04 -18.41 -12.54
CA ASN A 292 0.10 -19.06 -13.45
C ASN A 292 0.57 -19.09 -14.91
N LYS A 293 1.69 -19.76 -15.19
CA LYS A 293 2.16 -19.93 -16.57
C LYS A 293 1.19 -20.74 -17.46
N ALA A 294 0.32 -21.56 -16.85
CA ALA A 294 -0.60 -22.44 -17.56
C ALA A 294 -2.01 -21.86 -17.72
N VAL A 295 -2.52 -21.11 -16.74
CA VAL A 295 -3.88 -20.57 -16.78
C VAL A 295 -3.85 -19.11 -16.38
N ILE A 296 -4.16 -18.21 -17.33
CA ILE A 296 -4.29 -16.77 -17.07
C ILE A 296 -5.77 -16.42 -16.95
N SER A 297 -6.14 -15.74 -15.86
CA SER A 297 -7.50 -15.22 -15.76
C SER A 297 -7.74 -14.16 -16.83
N GLY A 298 -8.92 -14.15 -17.46
CA GLY A 298 -9.33 -13.13 -18.43
C GLY A 298 -9.13 -11.71 -17.87
N LYS A 299 -9.35 -11.51 -16.56
CA LYS A 299 -9.12 -10.23 -15.87
C LYS A 299 -7.67 -9.71 -15.98
N ASN A 300 -6.67 -10.58 -16.01
CA ASN A 300 -5.27 -10.14 -16.14
C ASN A 300 -4.95 -9.72 -17.59
N VAL A 301 -5.57 -10.38 -18.58
CA VAL A 301 -5.48 -9.97 -19.99
C VAL A 301 -6.10 -8.60 -20.19
N GLU A 302 -7.31 -8.38 -19.65
CA GLU A 302 -8.00 -7.08 -19.72
C GLU A 302 -7.20 -5.96 -19.05
N LYS A 303 -6.62 -6.21 -17.86
CA LYS A 303 -5.76 -5.24 -17.19
C LYS A 303 -4.53 -4.87 -18.03
N LEU A 304 -3.88 -5.86 -18.68
CA LEU A 304 -2.74 -5.59 -19.56
C LEU A 304 -3.17 -4.74 -20.75
N ARG A 305 -4.29 -5.07 -21.40
CA ARG A 305 -4.85 -4.31 -22.53
C ARG A 305 -5.21 -2.88 -22.14
N THR A 306 -5.79 -2.69 -20.95
CA THR A 306 -6.08 -1.36 -20.41
C THR A 306 -4.82 -0.51 -20.29
N LEU A 307 -3.73 -1.08 -19.73
CA LEU A 307 -2.44 -0.36 -19.63
C LEU A 307 -1.87 -0.01 -21.01
N ILE A 308 -1.94 -0.94 -21.96
CA ILE A 308 -1.48 -0.70 -23.34
C ILE A 308 -2.31 0.41 -24.00
N TYR A 309 -3.61 0.42 -23.78
CA TYR A 309 -4.52 1.45 -24.31
C TYR A 309 -4.23 2.82 -23.69
N GLN A 310 -4.01 2.89 -22.39
CA GLN A 310 -3.78 4.13 -21.65
C GLN A 310 -2.33 4.65 -21.73
N LYS A 311 -1.43 4.00 -22.45
CA LYS A 311 0.01 4.36 -22.46
C LYS A 311 0.28 5.81 -22.86
N LYS A 312 -0.49 6.37 -23.81
CA LYS A 312 -0.34 7.77 -24.24
C LYS A 312 -0.79 8.74 -23.16
N GLN A 313 -1.96 8.53 -22.57
CA GLN A 313 -2.48 9.36 -21.49
C GLN A 313 -1.53 9.33 -20.28
N TRP A 314 -1.01 8.16 -19.91
CA TRP A 314 -0.02 8.03 -18.84
C TRP A 314 1.29 8.77 -19.17
N GLU A 315 1.78 8.70 -20.41
CA GLU A 315 2.99 9.41 -20.81
C GLU A 315 2.79 10.93 -20.81
N GLU A 316 1.65 11.43 -21.28
CA GLU A 316 1.28 12.84 -21.24
C GLU A 316 1.15 13.33 -19.80
N PHE A 317 0.46 12.56 -18.97
CA PHE A 317 0.33 12.81 -17.54
C PHE A 317 1.70 12.93 -16.85
N SER A 318 2.59 11.95 -17.03
CA SER A 318 3.91 11.96 -16.40
C SER A 318 4.81 13.13 -16.84
N LYS A 319 4.58 13.66 -18.03
CA LYS A 319 5.28 14.86 -18.53
C LYS A 319 4.70 16.18 -17.99
N GLN A 320 3.40 16.24 -17.71
CA GLN A 320 2.68 17.48 -17.40
C GLN A 320 2.45 17.67 -15.90
N CYS A 321 2.16 16.60 -15.17
CA CYS A 321 1.77 16.68 -13.75
C CYS A 321 2.86 17.29 -12.83
N PHE A 322 4.14 17.13 -13.20
CA PHE A 322 5.31 17.56 -12.42
C PHE A 322 6.17 18.61 -13.15
N ARG A 323 5.58 19.34 -14.10
CA ARG A 323 6.20 20.55 -14.64
C ARG A 323 5.92 21.68 -13.66
N GLN A 324 6.94 22.13 -12.97
CA GLN A 324 6.99 23.47 -12.39
C GLN A 324 7.58 24.44 -13.40
#